data_dd5fe42356a2b4b650a6a81f8a0f1711
#
_entry.id   dd5fe42356a2b4b650a6a81f8a0f1711
#
_cell.length_a   1.000
_cell.length_b   1.000
_cell.length_c   1.000
_cell.angle_alpha   90.00
_cell.angle_beta   90.00
_cell.angle_gamma   90.00
#
_symmetry.space_group_name_H-M   'P 1'
#
loop_
_entity.id
_entity.type
_entity.pdbx_description
1 polymer ?
#
loop_
_entity_poly.entity_id
_entity_poly.type
_entity_poly.pdbx_seq_one_letter_code
_entity_poly.pdbx_strand_id
1 'polypeptide(L)'
;MIGYYVHHRGMGHLTRMRLVTAHLSEPVTVLSTLPRPWVAPASPGTEPGWVQLPSDDASEGADGAVSEVGDVTAGGVLHWAPALHDGLRERMARVAAWVHEERPTLVVVDVSVEIALLVRLMGVPVVLVAMRGNRRDRAHTSAYDLAEALIAAWPADVPEPGWPPSWTAKTWHVGGFSRFDRAAVRAGWASPRLGVQPGPRGPDVEADAPPAKRRVLLVWGSGGSDIGAADVEAARAATPGWDWTVCGGPGGPGRSDVWSELRATDVVVAHAGEGVVAEVAAARVPAVVVAQARPHDEQLHTVAALTGAGLAVGLPSWPHPHQWSATLQQALDLGGDGWDRWSTGHGARGVATHLEQLVRTLERRGSAAGGGPQPLRP
;
A
#
# COMPACT_ATOMS: atom_id res chain seq x y z
N MET A 1 -1.17 -24.57 0.13
CA MET A 1 -1.13 -23.57 -0.98
C MET A 1 -1.98 -22.34 -0.64
N ILE A 2 -1.52 -21.14 -1.03
CA ILE A 2 -2.17 -19.85 -0.76
C ILE A 2 -2.61 -19.21 -2.07
N GLY A 3 -3.87 -18.78 -2.17
CA GLY A 3 -4.33 -17.86 -3.20
C GLY A 3 -4.00 -16.41 -2.81
N TYR A 4 -3.65 -15.56 -3.76
CA TYR A 4 -3.44 -14.14 -3.53
C TYR A 4 -4.16 -13.32 -4.61
N TYR A 5 -5.30 -12.74 -4.26
CA TYR A 5 -6.02 -11.83 -5.16
C TYR A 5 -5.39 -10.44 -5.10
N VAL A 6 -5.03 -9.89 -6.26
CA VAL A 6 -4.39 -8.58 -6.41
C VAL A 6 -5.30 -7.66 -7.22
N HIS A 7 -5.72 -6.55 -6.62
CA HIS A 7 -6.52 -5.55 -7.31
C HIS A 7 -5.73 -4.85 -8.41
N HIS A 8 -6.38 -4.50 -9.50
CA HIS A 8 -5.71 -3.94 -10.70
C HIS A 8 -5.47 -2.42 -10.64
N ARG A 9 -6.14 -1.69 -9.76
CA ARG A 9 -6.00 -0.23 -9.65
C ARG A 9 -4.79 0.14 -8.81
N GLY A 10 -3.72 0.54 -9.49
CA GLY A 10 -2.48 1.00 -8.87
C GLY A 10 -1.45 -0.11 -8.65
N MET A 11 -0.18 0.28 -8.77
CA MET A 11 0.96 -0.64 -8.64
C MET A 11 1.27 -1.05 -7.20
N GLY A 12 0.67 -0.38 -6.21
CA GLY A 12 0.89 -0.64 -4.78
C GLY A 12 0.52 -2.07 -4.38
N HIS A 13 -0.65 -2.55 -4.83
CA HIS A 13 -1.14 -3.91 -4.56
C HIS A 13 -0.21 -5.00 -5.11
N LEU A 14 0.23 -4.84 -6.36
CA LEU A 14 1.19 -5.75 -6.99
C LEU A 14 2.54 -5.75 -6.26
N THR A 15 3.04 -4.57 -5.90
CA THR A 15 4.28 -4.43 -5.13
C THR A 15 4.18 -5.10 -3.78
N ARG A 16 3.10 -4.88 -3.04
CA ARG A 16 2.81 -5.53 -1.75
C ARG A 16 2.84 -7.05 -1.88
N MET A 17 2.06 -7.59 -2.81
CA MET A 17 2.03 -9.02 -3.07
C MET A 17 3.43 -9.58 -3.31
N ARG A 18 4.22 -8.96 -4.18
CA ARG A 18 5.60 -9.41 -4.49
C ARG A 18 6.52 -9.38 -3.29
N LEU A 19 6.43 -8.36 -2.44
CA LEU A 19 7.23 -8.25 -1.23
C LEU A 19 6.87 -9.36 -0.23
N VAL A 20 5.60 -9.65 -0.05
CA VAL A 20 5.13 -10.71 0.86
C VAL A 20 5.50 -12.10 0.32
N THR A 21 5.19 -12.38 -0.95
CA THR A 21 5.41 -13.72 -1.55
C THR A 21 6.88 -14.08 -1.64
N ALA A 22 7.79 -13.10 -1.72
CA ALA A 22 9.23 -13.33 -1.67
C ALA A 22 9.74 -13.92 -0.33
N HIS A 23 8.90 -13.94 0.70
CA HIS A 23 9.20 -14.51 2.02
C HIS A 23 8.38 -15.76 2.35
N LEU A 24 7.45 -16.18 1.48
CA LEU A 24 6.65 -17.37 1.69
C LEU A 24 7.39 -18.62 1.19
N SER A 25 7.33 -19.69 1.96
CA SER A 25 7.74 -21.04 1.55
C SER A 25 6.57 -21.83 0.92
N GLU A 26 5.35 -21.42 1.22
CA GLU A 26 4.14 -22.02 0.66
C GLU A 26 3.97 -21.69 -0.83
N PRO A 27 3.49 -22.63 -1.65
CA PRO A 27 3.11 -22.33 -3.03
C PRO A 27 2.03 -21.26 -3.08
N VAL A 28 2.22 -20.28 -3.96
CA VAL A 28 1.28 -19.15 -4.15
C VAL A 28 0.75 -19.14 -5.57
N THR A 29 -0.55 -18.93 -5.73
CA THR A 29 -1.16 -18.56 -7.03
C THR A 29 -1.77 -17.18 -6.91
N VAL A 30 -1.36 -16.29 -7.80
CA VAL A 30 -1.88 -14.92 -7.91
C VAL A 30 -3.08 -14.89 -8.85
N LEU A 31 -4.16 -14.24 -8.42
CA LEU A 31 -5.35 -14.00 -9.22
C LEU A 31 -5.46 -12.49 -9.46
N SER A 32 -5.36 -12.03 -10.70
CA SER A 32 -5.39 -10.58 -11.00
C SER A 32 -5.83 -10.30 -12.44
N THR A 33 -6.41 -9.11 -12.64
CA THR A 33 -6.63 -8.55 -13.98
C THR A 33 -5.33 -7.99 -14.58
N LEU A 34 -4.35 -7.63 -13.73
CA LEU A 34 -3.04 -7.21 -14.22
C LEU A 34 -2.38 -8.32 -15.02
N PRO A 35 -1.67 -8.00 -16.11
CA PRO A 35 -0.88 -8.99 -16.81
C PRO A 35 0.22 -9.53 -15.90
N ARG A 36 0.54 -10.81 -16.06
CA ARG A 36 1.65 -11.41 -15.31
C ARG A 36 2.93 -10.59 -15.57
N PRO A 37 3.50 -9.95 -14.55
CA PRO A 37 4.70 -9.17 -14.76
C PRO A 37 5.86 -10.10 -15.09
N TRP A 38 6.61 -9.77 -16.14
CA TRP A 38 7.86 -10.47 -16.39
C TRP A 38 8.85 -10.12 -15.26
N VAL A 39 9.30 -11.12 -14.54
CA VAL A 39 10.35 -11.01 -13.51
C VAL A 39 11.34 -12.12 -13.77
N ALA A 40 12.63 -11.77 -13.85
CA ALA A 40 13.67 -12.79 -13.81
C ALA A 40 13.54 -13.56 -12.47
N PRO A 41 13.36 -14.89 -12.48
CA PRO A 41 13.16 -15.65 -11.25
C PRO A 41 14.38 -15.53 -10.35
N ALA A 42 14.14 -15.29 -9.06
CA ALA A 42 15.22 -15.30 -8.06
C ALA A 42 15.84 -16.71 -7.92
N SER A 43 15.05 -17.74 -8.23
CA SER A 43 15.46 -19.16 -8.34
C SER A 43 14.44 -19.89 -9.24
N PRO A 44 14.87 -20.85 -10.06
CA PRO A 44 13.96 -21.67 -10.85
C PRO A 44 12.92 -22.36 -9.97
N GLY A 45 11.64 -22.24 -10.30
CA GLY A 45 10.53 -22.93 -9.60
C GLY A 45 9.94 -22.20 -8.39
N THR A 46 10.38 -20.98 -8.06
CA THR A 46 9.81 -20.18 -6.95
C THR A 46 8.82 -19.09 -7.41
N GLU A 47 8.51 -19.04 -8.71
CA GLU A 47 7.55 -18.07 -9.22
C GLU A 47 6.12 -18.45 -8.82
N PRO A 48 5.31 -17.47 -8.34
CA PRO A 48 3.90 -17.71 -8.11
C PRO A 48 3.18 -18.15 -9.39
N GLY A 49 2.22 -19.08 -9.24
CA GLY A 49 1.23 -19.35 -10.27
C GLY A 49 0.46 -18.07 -10.62
N TRP A 50 -0.13 -18.00 -11.82
CA TRP A 50 -0.89 -16.81 -12.23
C TRP A 50 -2.18 -17.19 -12.94
N VAL A 51 -3.30 -16.70 -12.42
CA VAL A 51 -4.62 -16.77 -13.04
C VAL A 51 -4.97 -15.37 -13.55
N GLN A 52 -5.01 -15.23 -14.88
CA GLN A 52 -5.42 -13.98 -15.51
C GLN A 52 -6.93 -13.83 -15.40
N LEU A 53 -7.39 -12.77 -14.74
CA LEU A 53 -8.81 -12.45 -14.59
C LEU A 53 -9.25 -11.42 -15.64
N PRO A 54 -10.51 -11.48 -16.09
CA PRO A 54 -11.11 -10.43 -16.93
C PRO A 54 -11.26 -9.12 -16.15
N SER A 55 -11.33 -7.98 -16.88
CA SER A 55 -11.66 -6.68 -16.29
C SER A 55 -13.15 -6.63 -15.90
N ASP A 56 -13.42 -5.95 -14.79
CA ASP A 56 -14.74 -5.57 -14.34
C ASP A 56 -14.97 -4.04 -14.39
N ASP A 57 -14.06 -3.32 -15.05
CA ASP A 57 -14.22 -1.89 -15.28
C ASP A 57 -15.33 -1.65 -16.32
N ALA A 58 -16.35 -0.88 -15.93
CA ALA A 58 -17.49 -0.56 -16.77
C ALA A 58 -17.15 0.29 -18.02
N SER A 59 -15.93 0.79 -18.12
CA SER A 59 -15.46 1.65 -19.21
C SER A 59 -14.92 0.90 -20.44
N GLU A 60 -14.75 -0.43 -20.37
CA GLU A 60 -14.22 -1.24 -21.49
C GLU A 60 -15.31 -1.98 -22.27
N GLY A 61 -16.46 -1.37 -22.48
CA GLY A 61 -17.38 -1.81 -23.52
C GLY A 61 -16.71 -1.63 -24.90
N ALA A 62 -16.72 -2.65 -25.72
CA ALA A 62 -16.08 -2.69 -27.04
C ALA A 62 -16.47 -1.54 -28.00
N ASP A 63 -17.43 -0.71 -27.66
CA ASP A 63 -17.97 0.35 -28.48
C ASP A 63 -17.77 1.79 -27.93
N GLY A 64 -17.01 1.97 -26.84
CA GLY A 64 -16.76 3.32 -26.31
C GLY A 64 -18.00 4.06 -25.77
N ALA A 65 -19.15 3.42 -25.74
CA ALA A 65 -20.36 3.96 -25.12
C ALA A 65 -20.22 3.85 -23.60
N VAL A 66 -20.20 4.99 -22.92
CA VAL A 66 -20.42 5.06 -21.48
C VAL A 66 -21.84 4.58 -21.23
N SER A 67 -22.00 3.28 -21.00
CA SER A 67 -23.26 2.73 -20.54
C SER A 67 -23.55 3.39 -19.19
N GLU A 68 -24.74 3.95 -19.00
CA GLU A 68 -25.19 4.34 -17.67
C GLU A 68 -25.14 3.10 -16.80
N VAL A 69 -24.03 2.97 -16.08
CA VAL A 69 -23.83 1.86 -15.15
C VAL A 69 -24.82 2.10 -14.02
N GLY A 70 -25.88 1.30 -13.95
CA GLY A 70 -26.85 1.37 -12.88
C GLY A 70 -26.18 1.22 -11.49
N ASP A 71 -26.96 0.98 -10.45
CA ASP A 71 -26.42 0.79 -9.11
C ASP A 71 -25.41 -0.38 -9.09
N VAL A 72 -24.11 -0.04 -8.99
CA VAL A 72 -23.01 -1.01 -8.90
C VAL A 72 -22.84 -1.59 -7.51
N THR A 73 -23.63 -1.11 -6.54
CA THR A 73 -23.48 -1.46 -5.12
C THR A 73 -24.55 -2.40 -4.63
N ALA A 74 -25.53 -2.74 -5.46
CA ALA A 74 -26.71 -3.51 -5.06
C ALA A 74 -27.39 -2.93 -3.80
N GLY A 75 -27.66 -1.62 -3.82
CA GLY A 75 -28.26 -0.90 -2.69
C GLY A 75 -27.29 -0.74 -1.51
N GLY A 76 -26.00 -0.66 -1.74
CA GLY A 76 -24.96 -0.51 -0.72
C GLY A 76 -24.59 -1.81 0.02
N VAL A 77 -25.07 -2.96 -0.47
CA VAL A 77 -24.73 -4.28 0.10
C VAL A 77 -23.35 -4.76 -0.35
N LEU A 78 -22.98 -4.42 -1.57
CA LEU A 78 -21.72 -4.75 -2.21
C LEU A 78 -20.93 -3.47 -2.45
N HIS A 79 -19.62 -3.61 -2.73
CA HIS A 79 -18.77 -2.48 -3.03
C HIS A 79 -18.74 -2.18 -4.54
N TRP A 80 -18.54 -3.24 -5.35
CA TRP A 80 -18.49 -3.10 -6.80
C TRP A 80 -19.03 -4.38 -7.48
N ALA A 81 -20.28 -4.31 -7.91
CA ALA A 81 -20.96 -5.44 -8.55
C ALA A 81 -21.96 -4.95 -9.62
N PRO A 82 -21.46 -4.41 -10.76
CA PRO A 82 -22.33 -3.95 -11.83
C PRO A 82 -23.21 -5.09 -12.37
N ALA A 83 -24.51 -4.84 -12.44
CA ALA A 83 -25.47 -5.81 -12.94
C ALA A 83 -25.25 -6.07 -14.43
N LEU A 84 -25.45 -7.34 -14.86
CA LEU A 84 -25.34 -7.79 -16.26
C LEU A 84 -23.96 -7.59 -16.90
N HIS A 85 -22.90 -7.36 -16.12
CA HIS A 85 -21.56 -7.15 -16.59
C HIS A 85 -20.83 -8.47 -16.86
N ASP A 86 -20.49 -8.75 -18.11
CA ASP A 86 -19.89 -10.03 -18.51
C ASP A 86 -18.50 -10.26 -17.92
N GLY A 87 -17.65 -9.22 -17.88
CA GLY A 87 -16.32 -9.30 -17.28
C GLY A 87 -16.37 -9.66 -15.79
N LEU A 88 -17.30 -9.07 -15.02
CA LEU A 88 -17.49 -9.43 -13.62
C LEU A 88 -17.96 -10.88 -13.48
N ARG A 89 -18.96 -11.30 -14.30
CA ARG A 89 -19.48 -12.68 -14.31
C ARG A 89 -18.38 -13.69 -14.59
N GLU A 90 -17.58 -13.45 -15.62
CA GLU A 90 -16.48 -14.33 -16.00
C GLU A 90 -15.37 -14.33 -14.95
N ARG A 91 -15.04 -13.19 -14.35
CA ARG A 91 -14.10 -13.10 -13.22
C ARG A 91 -14.53 -13.98 -12.06
N MET A 92 -15.78 -13.85 -11.62
CA MET A 92 -16.32 -14.65 -10.51
C MET A 92 -16.30 -16.15 -10.84
N ALA A 93 -16.67 -16.53 -12.07
CA ALA A 93 -16.60 -17.90 -12.53
C ALA A 93 -15.16 -18.45 -12.52
N ARG A 94 -14.18 -17.69 -13.00
CA ARG A 94 -12.76 -18.11 -12.99
C ARG A 94 -12.19 -18.27 -11.58
N VAL A 95 -12.52 -17.34 -10.67
CA VAL A 95 -12.11 -17.46 -9.27
C VAL A 95 -12.75 -18.70 -8.63
N ALA A 96 -14.04 -18.92 -8.86
CA ALA A 96 -14.75 -20.09 -8.33
C ALA A 96 -14.18 -21.40 -8.89
N ALA A 97 -13.94 -21.50 -10.19
CA ALA A 97 -13.31 -22.67 -10.81
C ALA A 97 -11.93 -22.96 -10.20
N TRP A 98 -11.07 -21.92 -10.10
CA TRP A 98 -9.75 -22.07 -9.51
C TRP A 98 -9.83 -22.54 -8.05
N VAL A 99 -10.71 -21.97 -7.23
CA VAL A 99 -10.91 -22.41 -5.82
C VAL A 99 -11.36 -23.86 -5.76
N HIS A 100 -12.25 -24.28 -6.66
CA HIS A 100 -12.75 -25.66 -6.72
C HIS A 100 -11.65 -26.66 -7.10
N GLU A 101 -10.85 -26.33 -8.10
CA GLU A 101 -9.80 -27.18 -8.66
C GLU A 101 -8.60 -27.30 -7.71
N GLU A 102 -8.08 -26.16 -7.26
CA GLU A 102 -6.82 -26.08 -6.52
C GLU A 102 -6.99 -26.25 -5.00
N ARG A 103 -8.20 -26.07 -4.48
CA ARG A 103 -8.54 -26.23 -3.05
C ARG A 103 -7.54 -25.52 -2.12
N PRO A 104 -7.35 -24.18 -2.28
CA PRO A 104 -6.38 -23.45 -1.48
C PRO A 104 -6.72 -23.54 0.02
N THR A 105 -5.70 -23.59 0.87
CA THR A 105 -5.87 -23.59 2.33
C THR A 105 -6.42 -22.25 2.82
N LEU A 106 -6.03 -21.15 2.18
CA LEU A 106 -6.55 -19.81 2.40
C LEU A 106 -6.36 -18.94 1.16
N VAL A 107 -7.10 -17.82 1.11
CA VAL A 107 -6.89 -16.76 0.11
C VAL A 107 -6.66 -15.43 0.78
N VAL A 108 -5.56 -14.76 0.42
CA VAL A 108 -5.32 -13.36 0.75
C VAL A 108 -6.04 -12.51 -0.29
N VAL A 109 -6.89 -11.58 0.15
CA VAL A 109 -7.61 -10.67 -0.74
C VAL A 109 -7.10 -9.24 -0.50
N ASP A 110 -6.43 -8.71 -1.51
CA ASP A 110 -5.96 -7.33 -1.49
C ASP A 110 -7.01 -6.43 -2.16
N VAL A 111 -7.93 -5.96 -1.32
CA VAL A 111 -8.99 -4.99 -1.62
C VAL A 111 -10.05 -5.48 -2.63
N SER A 112 -10.88 -6.45 -2.24
CA SER A 112 -12.17 -6.72 -2.91
C SER A 112 -13.14 -7.37 -1.94
N VAL A 113 -14.25 -6.72 -1.69
CA VAL A 113 -15.35 -7.25 -0.87
C VAL A 113 -15.96 -8.49 -1.55
N GLU A 114 -16.22 -8.40 -2.84
CA GLU A 114 -16.92 -9.42 -3.62
C GLU A 114 -16.10 -10.72 -3.69
N ILE A 115 -14.80 -10.61 -3.92
CA ILE A 115 -13.90 -11.78 -3.94
C ILE A 115 -13.81 -12.41 -2.55
N ALA A 116 -13.73 -11.59 -1.49
CA ALA A 116 -13.72 -12.11 -0.13
C ALA A 116 -14.98 -12.90 0.20
N LEU A 117 -16.15 -12.36 -0.16
CA LEU A 117 -17.45 -13.03 0.00
C LEU A 117 -17.51 -14.33 -0.80
N LEU A 118 -17.15 -14.30 -2.09
CA LEU A 118 -17.16 -15.46 -2.97
C LEU A 118 -16.30 -16.60 -2.41
N VAL A 119 -15.04 -16.29 -2.08
CA VAL A 119 -14.10 -17.29 -1.55
C VAL A 119 -14.61 -17.88 -0.24
N ARG A 120 -15.15 -17.05 0.65
CA ARG A 120 -15.70 -17.52 1.93
C ARG A 120 -16.97 -18.36 1.74
N LEU A 121 -17.82 -18.03 0.78
CA LEU A 121 -19.00 -18.85 0.41
C LEU A 121 -18.60 -20.22 -0.13
N MET A 122 -17.42 -20.35 -0.74
CA MET A 122 -16.86 -21.63 -1.17
C MET A 122 -16.16 -22.41 -0.04
N GLY A 123 -16.26 -21.93 1.21
CA GLY A 123 -15.72 -22.61 2.38
C GLY A 123 -14.23 -22.37 2.64
N VAL A 124 -13.58 -21.47 1.88
CA VAL A 124 -12.16 -21.17 2.04
C VAL A 124 -11.96 -19.98 2.99
N PRO A 125 -11.06 -20.09 3.99
CA PRO A 125 -10.68 -18.98 4.85
C PRO A 125 -10.08 -17.81 4.08
N VAL A 126 -10.40 -16.58 4.50
CA VAL A 126 -9.96 -15.34 3.87
C VAL A 126 -9.12 -14.52 4.83
N VAL A 127 -8.00 -13.99 4.34
CA VAL A 127 -7.22 -12.95 4.99
C VAL A 127 -7.34 -11.68 4.15
N LEU A 128 -7.77 -10.57 4.74
CA LEU A 128 -7.93 -9.31 4.02
C LEU A 128 -6.78 -8.35 4.28
N VAL A 129 -6.32 -7.68 3.24
CA VAL A 129 -5.50 -6.49 3.41
C VAL A 129 -6.41 -5.34 3.82
N ALA A 130 -6.21 -4.86 5.03
CA ALA A 130 -6.93 -3.73 5.56
C ALA A 130 -6.38 -2.42 4.98
N MET A 131 -7.26 -1.46 4.78
CA MET A 131 -6.92 -0.12 4.33
C MET A 131 -7.40 0.90 5.36
N ARG A 132 -6.68 2.00 5.51
CA ARG A 132 -7.15 3.14 6.30
C ARG A 132 -8.38 3.78 5.66
N GLY A 133 -9.07 4.61 6.43
CA GLY A 133 -10.23 5.33 5.95
C GLY A 133 -11.57 4.81 6.46
N ASN A 134 -12.64 5.50 6.09
CA ASN A 134 -13.99 5.16 6.54
C ASN A 134 -14.52 3.93 5.79
N ARG A 135 -14.28 2.75 6.34
CA ARG A 135 -14.72 1.46 5.80
C ARG A 135 -15.79 0.78 6.66
N ARG A 136 -16.69 1.61 7.21
CA ARG A 136 -17.81 1.13 8.04
C ARG A 136 -19.13 1.02 7.29
N ASP A 137 -19.10 1.16 5.98
CA ASP A 137 -20.23 0.79 5.14
C ASP A 137 -20.50 -0.71 5.20
N ARG A 138 -21.71 -1.10 4.80
CA ARG A 138 -22.18 -2.47 4.91
C ARG A 138 -21.31 -3.48 4.16
N ALA A 139 -20.82 -3.10 3.00
CA ALA A 139 -20.00 -3.97 2.15
C ALA A 139 -18.65 -4.29 2.83
N HIS A 140 -17.91 -3.27 3.24
CA HIS A 140 -16.62 -3.46 3.92
C HIS A 140 -16.78 -4.14 5.29
N THR A 141 -17.81 -3.76 6.06
CA THR A 141 -18.10 -4.41 7.35
C THR A 141 -18.29 -5.92 7.15
N SER A 142 -19.07 -6.34 6.15
CA SER A 142 -19.29 -7.76 5.87
C SER A 142 -17.98 -8.48 5.53
N ALA A 143 -17.12 -7.88 4.70
CA ALA A 143 -15.85 -8.47 4.33
C ALA A 143 -14.86 -8.53 5.51
N TYR A 144 -14.78 -7.48 6.31
CA TYR A 144 -13.91 -7.46 7.48
C TYR A 144 -14.38 -8.44 8.55
N ASP A 145 -15.70 -8.57 8.79
CA ASP A 145 -16.25 -9.50 9.78
C ASP A 145 -15.98 -10.95 9.44
N LEU A 146 -16.13 -11.35 8.16
CA LEU A 146 -15.92 -12.73 7.72
C LEU A 146 -14.45 -13.18 7.66
N ALA A 147 -13.49 -12.25 7.61
CA ALA A 147 -12.09 -12.59 7.49
C ALA A 147 -11.55 -13.29 8.74
N GLU A 148 -10.67 -14.27 8.55
CA GLU A 148 -9.92 -14.92 9.65
C GLU A 148 -8.91 -13.95 10.28
N ALA A 149 -8.30 -13.07 9.46
CA ALA A 149 -7.40 -12.03 9.91
C ALA A 149 -7.40 -10.83 8.97
N LEU A 150 -6.93 -9.69 9.47
CA LEU A 150 -6.72 -8.46 8.74
C LEU A 150 -5.22 -8.13 8.74
N ILE A 151 -4.66 -7.79 7.58
CA ILE A 151 -3.27 -7.32 7.47
C ILE A 151 -3.29 -5.80 7.47
N ALA A 152 -2.66 -5.17 8.46
CA ALA A 152 -2.51 -3.73 8.55
C ALA A 152 -1.04 -3.34 8.33
N ALA A 153 -0.76 -2.64 7.21
CA ALA A 153 0.57 -2.14 6.89
C ALA A 153 0.90 -0.85 7.66
N TRP A 154 0.55 -0.83 8.94
CA TRP A 154 0.86 0.24 9.90
C TRP A 154 1.01 -0.33 11.31
N PRO A 155 1.68 0.38 12.23
CA PRO A 155 1.94 -0.12 13.57
C PRO A 155 0.70 -0.12 14.46
N ALA A 156 0.70 -0.95 15.49
CA ALA A 156 -0.44 -1.13 16.41
C ALA A 156 -0.68 0.10 17.30
N ASP A 157 0.34 0.87 17.62
CA ASP A 157 0.25 2.11 18.40
C ASP A 157 -0.27 3.31 17.60
N VAL A 158 -0.55 3.11 16.30
CA VAL A 158 -1.21 4.09 15.42
C VAL A 158 -2.48 3.44 14.82
N PRO A 159 -3.48 3.11 15.65
CA PRO A 159 -4.65 2.36 15.21
C PRO A 159 -5.51 3.15 14.24
N GLU A 160 -6.40 2.46 13.52
CA GLU A 160 -7.43 3.10 12.71
C GLU A 160 -8.61 3.49 13.61
N PRO A 161 -9.00 4.79 13.64
CA PRO A 161 -10.08 5.25 14.51
C PRO A 161 -11.43 4.58 14.21
N GLY A 162 -12.15 4.23 15.27
CA GLY A 162 -13.52 3.73 15.17
C GLY A 162 -13.64 2.27 14.70
N TRP A 163 -12.55 1.52 14.62
CA TRP A 163 -12.63 0.08 14.40
C TRP A 163 -13.24 -0.63 15.60
N PRO A 164 -14.14 -1.61 15.38
CA PRO A 164 -14.67 -2.41 16.47
C PRO A 164 -13.57 -3.32 17.07
N PRO A 165 -13.67 -3.67 18.36
CA PRO A 165 -12.71 -4.56 19.03
C PRO A 165 -12.51 -5.90 18.30
N SER A 166 -13.58 -6.43 17.65
CA SER A 166 -13.50 -7.66 16.87
C SER A 166 -12.53 -7.59 15.68
N TRP A 167 -12.41 -6.42 15.04
CA TRP A 167 -11.43 -6.24 13.96
C TRP A 167 -10.03 -6.07 14.51
N THR A 168 -9.87 -5.25 15.54
CA THR A 168 -8.57 -5.03 16.19
C THR A 168 -7.97 -6.34 16.70
N ALA A 169 -8.80 -7.22 17.31
CA ALA A 169 -8.35 -8.49 17.87
C ALA A 169 -7.79 -9.47 16.84
N LYS A 170 -8.18 -9.37 15.57
CA LYS A 170 -7.71 -10.23 14.47
C LYS A 170 -6.80 -9.52 13.49
N THR A 171 -6.34 -8.31 13.82
CA THR A 171 -5.47 -7.52 12.94
C THR A 171 -4.01 -7.82 13.21
N TRP A 172 -3.28 -8.14 12.16
CA TRP A 172 -1.82 -8.24 12.16
C TRP A 172 -1.23 -6.88 11.81
N HIS A 173 -0.84 -6.14 12.82
CA HIS A 173 -0.13 -4.88 12.64
C HIS A 173 1.34 -5.15 12.35
N VAL A 174 1.73 -5.06 11.08
CA VAL A 174 3.09 -5.42 10.64
C VAL A 174 3.99 -4.21 10.39
N GLY A 175 3.43 -3.00 10.53
CA GLY A 175 4.11 -1.77 10.15
C GLY A 175 4.16 -1.58 8.63
N GLY A 176 4.54 -0.40 8.19
CA GLY A 176 4.78 -0.12 6.78
C GLY A 176 5.93 -0.95 6.22
N PHE A 177 5.82 -1.40 4.97
CA PHE A 177 6.89 -2.11 4.29
C PHE A 177 6.99 -1.68 2.82
N SER A 178 8.21 -1.63 2.31
CA SER A 178 8.57 -0.99 1.07
C SER A 178 9.52 -1.88 0.25
N ARG A 179 9.55 -1.65 -1.04
CA ARG A 179 10.58 -2.23 -1.93
C ARG A 179 12.01 -1.82 -1.53
N PHE A 180 12.15 -0.78 -0.73
CA PHE A 180 13.45 -0.27 -0.27
C PHE A 180 13.89 -0.83 1.08
N ASP A 181 13.11 -1.65 1.76
CA ASP A 181 13.44 -2.18 3.08
C ASP A 181 14.81 -2.89 3.11
N ARG A 182 15.13 -3.68 2.08
CA ARG A 182 16.44 -4.33 1.98
C ARG A 182 17.59 -3.34 1.83
N ALA A 183 17.37 -2.26 1.08
CA ALA A 183 18.37 -1.20 0.91
C ALA A 183 18.54 -0.41 2.20
N ALA A 184 17.45 -0.12 2.91
CA ALA A 184 17.45 0.56 4.20
C ALA A 184 18.22 -0.25 5.26
N VAL A 185 17.95 -1.56 5.38
CA VAL A 185 18.68 -2.45 6.29
C VAL A 185 20.19 -2.48 5.97
N ARG A 186 20.58 -2.58 4.69
CA ARG A 186 21.98 -2.52 4.29
C ARG A 186 22.66 -1.19 4.59
N ALA A 187 21.92 -0.09 4.52
CA ALA A 187 22.37 1.25 4.86
C ALA A 187 22.43 1.49 6.39
N GLY A 188 22.06 0.49 7.22
CA GLY A 188 22.05 0.60 8.67
C GLY A 188 20.97 1.52 9.22
N TRP A 189 19.88 1.78 8.45
CA TRP A 189 18.78 2.69 8.82
C TRP A 189 19.26 4.09 9.24
N ALA A 190 20.48 4.48 8.83
CA ALA A 190 20.96 5.81 9.10
C ALA A 190 20.07 6.84 8.39
N SER A 191 19.51 7.77 9.13
CA SER A 191 18.87 8.96 8.54
C SER A 191 19.83 9.58 7.52
N PRO A 192 19.34 10.10 6.39
CA PRO A 192 20.14 10.95 5.54
C PRO A 192 20.80 11.99 6.45
N ARG A 193 22.09 12.22 6.31
CA ARG A 193 22.77 13.19 7.16
C ARG A 193 22.10 14.55 6.92
N LEU A 194 21.26 14.97 7.84
CA LEU A 194 20.75 16.33 7.90
C LEU A 194 21.98 17.23 8.09
N GLY A 195 22.34 17.96 7.01
CA GLY A 195 23.50 18.83 7.04
C GLY A 195 24.80 18.05 7.20
N VAL A 196 25.39 17.61 6.10
CA VAL A 196 26.86 17.70 6.05
C VAL A 196 27.14 19.18 6.23
N GLN A 197 27.40 19.57 7.48
CA GLN A 197 28.13 20.82 7.68
C GLN A 197 29.30 20.76 6.71
N PRO A 198 29.47 21.69 5.76
CA PRO A 198 30.66 21.69 4.94
C PRO A 198 31.81 21.56 5.93
N GLY A 199 32.62 20.50 5.76
CA GLY A 199 33.81 20.30 6.60
C GLY A 199 34.57 21.60 6.67
N PRO A 200 35.43 21.84 7.70
CA PRO A 200 36.13 23.11 7.85
C PRO A 200 36.73 23.48 6.50
N ARG A 201 36.20 24.56 5.93
CA ARG A 201 36.65 25.07 4.62
C ARG A 201 38.13 25.27 4.74
N GLY A 202 38.92 24.64 3.87
CA GLY A 202 40.31 25.01 3.73
C GLY A 202 40.42 26.53 3.46
N PRO A 203 41.53 27.16 3.79
CA PRO A 203 41.70 28.64 3.77
C PRO A 203 41.47 29.32 2.41
N ASP A 204 41.24 28.58 1.33
CA ASP A 204 41.14 29.09 -0.03
C ASP A 204 39.74 28.99 -0.68
N VAL A 205 38.66 28.80 0.09
CA VAL A 205 37.29 28.82 -0.47
C VAL A 205 36.77 30.26 -0.34
N GLU A 206 36.54 30.90 -1.49
CA GLU A 206 35.94 32.24 -1.62
C GLU A 206 34.77 32.44 -0.64
N ALA A 207 34.88 33.50 0.16
CA ALA A 207 33.92 33.85 1.21
C ALA A 207 32.53 34.26 0.68
N ASP A 208 32.32 34.27 -0.64
CA ASP A 208 31.14 34.82 -1.33
C ASP A 208 30.25 33.79 -2.01
N ALA A 209 30.49 32.46 -1.84
CA ALA A 209 29.57 31.48 -2.39
C ALA A 209 28.27 31.48 -1.57
N PRO A 210 27.10 31.67 -2.22
CA PRO A 210 25.82 31.63 -1.52
C PRO A 210 25.66 30.26 -0.79
N PRO A 211 25.00 30.22 0.37
CA PRO A 211 24.79 28.97 1.08
C PRO A 211 24.07 27.98 0.18
N ALA A 212 24.54 26.74 0.20
CA ALA A 212 23.89 25.65 -0.60
C ALA A 212 22.42 25.59 -0.25
N LYS A 213 21.55 25.61 -1.27
CA LYS A 213 20.12 25.48 -1.09
C LYS A 213 19.79 24.12 -0.51
N ARG A 214 18.77 24.06 0.37
CA ARG A 214 18.19 22.82 0.85
C ARG A 214 17.42 22.13 -0.26
N ARG A 215 17.36 20.81 -0.22
CA ARG A 215 16.78 20.00 -1.28
C ARG A 215 15.41 19.47 -0.87
N VAL A 216 14.40 19.69 -1.70
CA VAL A 216 13.08 19.10 -1.59
C VAL A 216 12.88 18.09 -2.71
N LEU A 217 12.47 16.90 -2.37
CA LEU A 217 12.03 15.90 -3.33
C LEU A 217 10.51 15.78 -3.30
N LEU A 218 9.84 16.11 -4.40
CA LEU A 218 8.44 15.82 -4.60
C LEU A 218 8.30 14.41 -5.19
N VAL A 219 7.69 13.48 -4.43
CA VAL A 219 7.37 12.13 -4.89
C VAL A 219 5.87 12.00 -5.05
N TRP A 220 5.41 11.87 -6.30
CA TRP A 220 3.99 11.77 -6.59
C TRP A 220 3.68 10.53 -7.41
N GLY A 221 2.68 9.74 -6.99
CA GLY A 221 2.35 8.48 -7.62
C GLY A 221 1.62 8.63 -8.96
N SER A 222 1.58 7.53 -9.72
CA SER A 222 0.89 7.44 -11.03
C SER A 222 -0.64 7.26 -10.92
N GLY A 223 -1.19 7.14 -9.71
CA GLY A 223 -2.62 6.87 -9.47
C GLY A 223 -3.55 8.09 -9.58
N GLY A 224 -3.18 9.08 -10.37
CA GLY A 224 -3.88 10.36 -10.49
C GLY A 224 -3.31 11.45 -9.58
N SER A 225 -3.53 12.71 -9.92
CA SER A 225 -3.01 13.86 -9.19
C SER A 225 -4.06 14.96 -9.06
N ASP A 226 -4.22 15.46 -7.84
CA ASP A 226 -5.08 16.63 -7.54
C ASP A 226 -4.29 17.95 -7.69
N ILE A 227 -2.99 17.87 -8.02
CA ILE A 227 -2.12 19.01 -8.25
C ILE A 227 -1.59 19.02 -9.67
N GLY A 228 -1.35 20.22 -10.21
CA GLY A 228 -0.77 20.45 -11.52
C GLY A 228 0.66 20.98 -11.46
N ALA A 229 1.32 21.07 -12.61
CA ALA A 229 2.66 21.65 -12.71
C ALA A 229 2.71 23.11 -12.18
N ALA A 230 1.61 23.87 -12.36
CA ALA A 230 1.50 25.24 -11.87
C ALA A 230 1.56 25.33 -10.35
N ASP A 231 0.98 24.38 -9.64
CA ASP A 231 1.01 24.33 -8.17
C ASP A 231 2.45 24.09 -7.65
N VAL A 232 3.18 23.22 -8.33
CA VAL A 232 4.60 22.93 -8.02
C VAL A 232 5.47 24.15 -8.29
N GLU A 233 5.28 24.83 -9.41
CA GLU A 233 6.04 26.04 -9.73
C GLU A 233 5.73 27.18 -8.77
N ALA A 234 4.49 27.34 -8.32
CA ALA A 234 4.12 28.32 -7.31
C ALA A 234 4.78 28.03 -5.95
N ALA A 235 4.88 26.74 -5.56
CA ALA A 235 5.60 26.32 -4.36
C ALA A 235 7.11 26.64 -4.46
N ARG A 236 7.74 26.36 -5.61
CA ARG A 236 9.15 26.69 -5.89
C ARG A 236 9.41 28.19 -5.78
N ALA A 237 8.57 28.99 -6.45
CA ALA A 237 8.71 30.45 -6.43
C ALA A 237 8.59 31.03 -5.00
N ALA A 238 7.76 30.44 -4.16
CA ALA A 238 7.56 30.84 -2.77
C ALA A 238 8.68 30.37 -1.82
N THR A 239 9.59 29.50 -2.28
CA THR A 239 10.65 28.90 -1.47
C THR A 239 12.03 29.04 -2.13
N PRO A 240 12.54 30.26 -2.36
CA PRO A 240 13.77 30.50 -3.13
C PRO A 240 15.03 29.90 -2.48
N GLY A 241 14.99 29.60 -1.17
CA GLY A 241 16.07 28.92 -0.43
C GLY A 241 16.10 27.41 -0.59
N TRP A 242 15.15 26.83 -1.36
CA TRP A 242 15.00 25.40 -1.56
C TRP A 242 15.13 25.04 -3.05
N ASP A 243 15.75 23.89 -3.31
CA ASP A 243 15.87 23.31 -4.65
C ASP A 243 14.94 22.10 -4.76
N TRP A 244 13.95 22.19 -5.67
CA TRP A 244 12.90 21.19 -5.83
C TRP A 244 13.21 20.24 -6.98
N THR A 245 13.23 18.96 -6.67
CA THR A 245 13.28 17.87 -7.64
C THR A 245 11.93 17.15 -7.66
N VAL A 246 11.44 16.73 -8.82
CA VAL A 246 10.16 16.02 -8.98
C VAL A 246 10.41 14.61 -9.47
N CYS A 247 9.84 13.62 -8.79
CA CYS A 247 9.83 12.21 -9.18
C CYS A 247 8.38 11.75 -9.37
N GLY A 248 7.99 11.46 -10.62
CA GLY A 248 6.60 11.11 -10.97
C GLY A 248 5.64 12.29 -10.90
N GLY A 249 4.35 12.04 -11.15
CA GLY A 249 3.31 13.07 -11.13
C GLY A 249 3.43 14.10 -12.26
N PRO A 250 2.70 15.25 -12.14
CA PRO A 250 2.68 16.28 -13.17
C PRO A 250 4.06 16.91 -13.37
N GLY A 251 4.60 16.78 -14.59
CA GLY A 251 5.86 17.44 -15.00
C GLY A 251 7.14 16.75 -14.55
N GLY A 252 7.07 15.60 -13.87
CA GLY A 252 8.25 14.85 -13.44
C GLY A 252 8.61 13.71 -14.41
N PRO A 253 9.89 13.57 -14.81
CA PRO A 253 10.34 12.36 -15.49
C PRO A 253 10.21 11.16 -14.54
N GLY A 254 9.80 10.01 -15.09
CA GLY A 254 9.91 8.74 -14.35
C GLY A 254 11.38 8.47 -14.04
N ARG A 255 11.79 8.61 -12.78
CA ARG A 255 13.18 8.34 -12.39
C ARG A 255 13.34 6.91 -11.93
N SER A 256 14.36 6.25 -12.44
CA SER A 256 14.69 4.86 -12.13
C SER A 256 15.26 4.68 -10.72
N ASP A 257 15.84 5.72 -10.11
CA ASP A 257 16.53 5.65 -8.81
C ASP A 257 15.92 6.59 -7.77
N VAL A 258 14.66 6.30 -7.39
CA VAL A 258 13.95 7.02 -6.32
C VAL A 258 14.66 6.86 -4.97
N TRP A 259 15.33 5.72 -4.74
CA TRP A 259 16.04 5.48 -3.47
C TRP A 259 17.18 6.46 -3.26
N SER A 260 18.05 6.65 -4.25
CA SER A 260 19.14 7.61 -4.16
C SER A 260 18.66 9.05 -4.01
N GLU A 261 17.57 9.42 -4.68
CA GLU A 261 16.96 10.75 -4.53
C GLU A 261 16.40 10.96 -3.10
N LEU A 262 15.67 9.97 -2.56
CA LEU A 262 15.19 10.01 -1.18
C LEU A 262 16.34 10.21 -0.18
N ARG A 263 17.46 9.53 -0.40
CA ARG A 263 18.65 9.61 0.48
C ARG A 263 19.45 10.90 0.34
N ALA A 264 19.25 11.62 -0.77
CA ALA A 264 19.99 12.82 -1.09
C ALA A 264 19.21 14.11 -0.82
N THR A 265 17.98 14.03 -0.33
CA THR A 265 17.12 15.18 -0.06
C THR A 265 17.02 15.52 1.43
N ASP A 266 16.73 16.79 1.75
CA ASP A 266 16.55 17.24 3.14
C ASP A 266 15.09 17.05 3.60
N VAL A 267 14.12 17.24 2.69
CA VAL A 267 12.68 17.06 2.95
C VAL A 267 12.03 16.39 1.76
N VAL A 268 11.14 15.44 2.01
CA VAL A 268 10.26 14.86 1.00
C VAL A 268 8.87 15.48 1.10
N VAL A 269 8.30 15.84 -0.03
CA VAL A 269 6.88 16.14 -0.18
C VAL A 269 6.24 14.97 -0.92
N ALA A 270 5.23 14.33 -0.33
CA ALA A 270 4.61 13.14 -0.91
C ALA A 270 3.10 13.14 -0.72
N HIS A 271 2.37 12.39 -1.56
CA HIS A 271 0.97 12.08 -1.26
C HIS A 271 0.87 10.98 -0.20
N ALA A 272 -0.30 10.91 0.46
CA ALA A 272 -0.50 9.97 1.57
C ALA A 272 -0.85 8.52 1.15
N GLY A 273 -0.42 8.07 -0.03
CA GLY A 273 -0.59 6.69 -0.45
C GLY A 273 0.36 5.75 0.30
N GLU A 274 -0.15 4.59 0.72
CA GLU A 274 0.56 3.64 1.59
C GLU A 274 1.98 3.28 1.08
N GLY A 275 2.12 3.00 -0.23
CA GLY A 275 3.42 2.62 -0.79
C GLY A 275 4.47 3.74 -0.71
N VAL A 276 4.08 4.98 -1.02
CA VAL A 276 4.98 6.14 -0.95
C VAL A 276 5.35 6.48 0.49
N VAL A 277 4.37 6.45 1.40
CA VAL A 277 4.62 6.62 2.84
C VAL A 277 5.61 5.58 3.36
N ALA A 278 5.47 4.32 2.94
CA ALA A 278 6.42 3.26 3.31
C ALA A 278 7.83 3.50 2.71
N GLU A 279 7.93 4.03 1.48
CA GLU A 279 9.22 4.39 0.87
C GLU A 279 9.92 5.53 1.62
N VAL A 280 9.17 6.57 2.00
CA VAL A 280 9.68 7.69 2.82
C VAL A 280 10.13 7.17 4.20
N ALA A 281 9.32 6.33 4.82
CA ALA A 281 9.65 5.71 6.11
C ALA A 281 10.91 4.84 6.01
N ALA A 282 11.09 4.07 4.93
CA ALA A 282 12.32 3.30 4.71
C ALA A 282 13.56 4.19 4.57
N ALA A 283 13.43 5.37 3.98
CA ALA A 283 14.53 6.31 3.80
C ALA A 283 14.85 7.15 5.06
N ARG A 284 13.96 7.18 6.06
CA ARG A 284 14.11 8.00 7.27
C ARG A 284 14.26 9.49 6.98
N VAL A 285 13.54 9.99 6.00
CA VAL A 285 13.62 11.40 5.56
C VAL A 285 12.50 12.21 6.21
N PRO A 286 12.78 13.45 6.68
CA PRO A 286 11.74 14.39 7.06
C PRO A 286 10.72 14.58 5.97
N ALA A 287 9.41 14.60 6.30
CA ALA A 287 8.39 14.59 5.27
C ALA A 287 7.22 15.55 5.53
N VAL A 288 6.74 16.13 4.45
CA VAL A 288 5.39 16.70 4.31
C VAL A 288 4.54 15.72 3.53
N VAL A 289 3.45 15.26 4.13
CA VAL A 289 2.54 14.30 3.51
C VAL A 289 1.20 14.97 3.26
N VAL A 290 0.81 15.05 1.98
CA VAL A 290 -0.39 15.75 1.54
C VAL A 290 -1.44 14.74 1.10
N ALA A 291 -2.66 14.83 1.64
CA ALA A 291 -3.76 13.98 1.21
C ALA A 291 -4.24 14.38 -0.18
N GLN A 292 -4.57 13.38 -0.99
CA GLN A 292 -5.34 13.51 -2.22
C GLN A 292 -6.76 12.99 -1.98
N ALA A 293 -7.73 13.50 -2.73
CA ALA A 293 -9.08 12.96 -2.72
C ALA A 293 -9.06 11.49 -3.17
N ARG A 294 -9.47 10.58 -2.29
CA ARG A 294 -9.57 9.13 -2.53
C ARG A 294 -10.84 8.59 -1.89
N PRO A 295 -11.39 7.49 -2.43
CA PRO A 295 -12.53 6.82 -1.82
C PRO A 295 -12.27 6.53 -0.34
N HIS A 296 -13.33 6.63 0.45
CA HIS A 296 -13.31 6.35 1.90
C HIS A 296 -12.39 7.25 2.74
N ASP A 297 -12.00 8.42 2.23
CA ASP A 297 -11.08 9.36 2.91
C ASP A 297 -9.74 8.73 3.33
N GLU A 298 -9.29 7.69 2.60
CA GLU A 298 -8.12 6.88 2.93
C GLU A 298 -6.88 7.73 3.22
N GLN A 299 -6.59 8.70 2.33
CA GLN A 299 -5.40 9.53 2.50
C GLN A 299 -5.55 10.58 3.61
N LEU A 300 -6.74 11.08 3.87
CA LEU A 300 -7.01 11.96 5.01
C LEU A 300 -6.77 11.23 6.34
N HIS A 301 -7.24 9.99 6.46
CA HIS A 301 -6.96 9.15 7.62
C HIS A 301 -5.47 8.84 7.79
N THR A 302 -4.75 8.57 6.70
CA THR A 302 -3.30 8.38 6.73
C THR A 302 -2.58 9.63 7.22
N VAL A 303 -2.91 10.81 6.68
CA VAL A 303 -2.36 12.11 7.11
C VAL A 303 -2.62 12.35 8.60
N ALA A 304 -3.86 12.15 9.06
CA ALA A 304 -4.22 12.33 10.46
C ALA A 304 -3.41 11.39 11.37
N ALA A 305 -3.24 10.12 10.97
CA ALA A 305 -2.47 9.14 11.70
C ALA A 305 -0.98 9.51 11.81
N LEU A 306 -0.36 9.92 10.69
CA LEU A 306 1.05 10.34 10.66
C LEU A 306 1.30 11.59 11.50
N THR A 307 0.40 12.57 11.39
CA THR A 307 0.47 13.82 12.18
C THR A 307 0.29 13.54 13.67
N GLY A 308 -0.73 12.76 14.04
CA GLY A 308 -1.01 12.41 15.43
C GLY A 308 0.11 11.60 16.08
N ALA A 309 0.82 10.79 15.29
CA ALA A 309 1.99 10.04 15.74
C ALA A 309 3.30 10.85 15.73
N GLY A 310 3.29 12.10 15.25
CA GLY A 310 4.50 12.92 15.14
C GLY A 310 5.53 12.40 14.14
N LEU A 311 5.09 11.79 13.04
CA LEU A 311 5.96 11.16 12.05
C LEU A 311 6.21 12.03 10.82
N ALA A 312 5.25 12.88 10.47
CA ALA A 312 5.32 13.78 9.34
C ALA A 312 4.46 15.03 9.56
N VAL A 313 4.75 16.08 8.82
CA VAL A 313 3.83 17.22 8.68
C VAL A 313 2.73 16.82 7.72
N GLY A 314 1.55 16.49 8.25
CA GLY A 314 0.42 16.06 7.46
C GLY A 314 -0.50 17.22 7.07
N LEU A 315 -0.90 17.27 5.80
CA LEU A 315 -1.77 18.30 5.25
C LEU A 315 -2.98 17.68 4.57
N PRO A 316 -4.20 18.17 4.82
CA PRO A 316 -5.41 17.63 4.21
C PRO A 316 -5.53 17.95 2.71
N SER A 317 -4.79 18.93 2.22
CA SER A 317 -4.73 19.34 0.81
C SER A 317 -3.43 20.09 0.53
N TRP A 318 -3.13 20.32 -0.74
CA TRP A 318 -1.99 21.14 -1.15
C TRP A 318 -2.10 22.56 -0.57
N PRO A 319 -1.07 23.06 0.14
CA PRO A 319 -1.13 24.34 0.82
C PRO A 319 -0.96 25.52 -0.14
N HIS A 320 -1.37 26.70 0.28
CA HIS A 320 -1.09 27.93 -0.47
C HIS A 320 0.42 28.19 -0.55
N PRO A 321 0.91 28.82 -1.64
CA PRO A 321 2.34 29.05 -1.88
C PRO A 321 3.07 29.68 -0.69
N HIS A 322 2.49 30.67 -0.02
CA HIS A 322 3.10 31.36 1.11
C HIS A 322 3.30 30.49 2.36
N GLN A 323 2.65 29.35 2.45
CA GLN A 323 2.76 28.44 3.60
C GLN A 323 3.94 27.48 3.47
N TRP A 324 4.45 27.25 2.25
CA TRP A 324 5.46 26.23 2.00
C TRP A 324 6.75 26.41 2.79
N SER A 325 7.25 27.65 2.92
CA SER A 325 8.50 27.90 3.65
C SER A 325 8.42 27.41 5.11
N ALA A 326 7.33 27.76 5.81
CA ALA A 326 7.10 27.33 7.18
C ALA A 326 6.86 25.81 7.27
N THR A 327 6.10 25.24 6.33
CA THR A 327 5.78 23.80 6.28
C THR A 327 7.05 22.95 6.09
N LEU A 328 7.93 23.34 5.17
CA LEU A 328 9.19 22.64 4.94
C LEU A 328 10.13 22.74 6.15
N GLN A 329 10.19 23.92 6.79
CA GLN A 329 10.99 24.09 8.01
C GLN A 329 10.44 23.22 9.14
N GLN A 330 9.12 23.18 9.33
CA GLN A 330 8.48 22.33 10.33
C GLN A 330 8.82 20.84 10.10
N ALA A 331 8.83 20.37 8.84
CA ALA A 331 9.22 18.99 8.54
C ALA A 331 10.69 18.72 8.88
N LEU A 332 11.59 19.66 8.60
CA LEU A 332 13.00 19.54 9.01
C LEU A 332 13.16 19.46 10.52
N ASP A 333 12.45 20.32 11.25
CA ASP A 333 12.53 20.39 12.72
C ASP A 333 11.98 19.11 13.36
N LEU A 334 10.96 18.50 12.73
CA LEU A 334 10.41 17.20 13.14
C LEU A 334 11.42 16.06 12.94
N GLY A 335 12.21 16.13 11.88
CA GLY A 335 13.20 15.10 11.54
C GLY A 335 12.59 13.84 10.92
N GLY A 336 13.43 12.84 10.73
CA GLY A 336 13.07 11.55 10.12
C GLY A 336 13.19 10.32 11.04
N ASP A 337 13.71 10.50 12.24
CA ASP A 337 14.02 9.38 13.15
C ASP A 337 12.76 8.64 13.63
N GLY A 338 11.64 9.35 13.80
CA GLY A 338 10.37 8.78 14.21
C GLY A 338 9.79 7.71 13.27
N TRP A 339 10.27 7.64 12.03
CA TRP A 339 9.81 6.65 11.06
C TRP A 339 10.12 5.18 11.43
N ASP A 340 11.02 4.93 12.39
CA ASP A 340 11.28 3.59 12.91
C ASP A 340 10.04 2.95 13.55
N ARG A 341 9.15 3.76 14.12
CA ARG A 341 7.85 3.32 14.65
C ARG A 341 6.90 2.91 13.54
N TRP A 342 6.97 3.55 12.37
CA TRP A 342 6.11 3.23 11.23
C TRP A 342 6.59 2.01 10.47
N SER A 343 7.88 1.87 10.24
CA SER A 343 8.45 0.75 9.48
C SER A 343 9.75 0.25 10.10
N THR A 344 9.76 -1.03 10.43
CA THR A 344 10.95 -1.75 10.92
C THR A 344 11.73 -2.45 9.79
N GLY A 345 11.23 -2.37 8.53
CA GLY A 345 11.77 -3.11 7.39
C GLY A 345 11.46 -4.60 7.37
N HIS A 346 10.67 -5.07 8.31
CA HIS A 346 10.31 -6.48 8.45
C HIS A 346 8.83 -6.77 8.19
N GLY A 347 8.03 -5.78 7.81
CA GLY A 347 6.59 -5.91 7.66
C GLY A 347 6.19 -7.02 6.68
N ALA A 348 6.79 -7.06 5.49
CA ALA A 348 6.49 -8.11 4.50
C ALA A 348 6.81 -9.52 5.01
N ARG A 349 7.94 -9.69 5.71
CA ARG A 349 8.30 -10.96 6.37
C ARG A 349 7.32 -11.30 7.50
N GLY A 350 6.88 -10.29 8.26
CA GLY A 350 5.88 -10.45 9.30
C GLY A 350 4.56 -11.00 8.74
N VAL A 351 4.07 -10.43 7.62
CA VAL A 351 2.89 -10.96 6.92
C VAL A 351 3.09 -12.41 6.52
N ALA A 352 4.21 -12.74 5.87
CA ALA A 352 4.51 -14.11 5.44
C ALA A 352 4.52 -15.09 6.62
N THR A 353 5.15 -14.73 7.73
CA THR A 353 5.20 -15.56 8.94
C THR A 353 3.78 -15.82 9.49
N HIS A 354 2.95 -14.79 9.57
CA HIS A 354 1.55 -14.94 10.04
C HIS A 354 0.72 -15.82 9.10
N LEU A 355 0.87 -15.66 7.78
CA LEU A 355 0.19 -16.50 6.80
C LEU A 355 0.58 -17.97 6.95
N GLU A 356 1.86 -18.29 7.05
CA GLU A 356 2.34 -19.67 7.25
C GLU A 356 1.86 -20.27 8.58
N GLN A 357 1.80 -19.47 9.65
CA GLN A 357 1.26 -19.91 10.94
C GLN A 357 -0.24 -20.22 10.83
N LEU A 358 -1.00 -19.37 10.11
CA LEU A 358 -2.41 -19.59 9.88
C LEU A 358 -2.65 -20.85 9.03
N VAL A 359 -1.89 -21.05 7.94
CA VAL A 359 -1.96 -22.27 7.11
C VAL A 359 -1.81 -23.51 7.98
N ARG A 360 -0.74 -23.59 8.77
CA ARG A 360 -0.51 -24.74 9.69
C ARG A 360 -1.66 -24.94 10.69
N THR A 361 -2.29 -23.86 11.13
CA THR A 361 -3.44 -23.93 12.06
C THR A 361 -4.68 -24.47 11.36
N LEU A 362 -4.95 -24.00 10.14
CA LEU A 362 -6.10 -24.45 9.36
C LEU A 362 -5.98 -25.91 8.95
N GLU A 363 -4.80 -26.36 8.56
CA GLU A 363 -4.52 -27.78 8.22
C GLU A 363 -4.78 -28.71 9.43
N ARG A 364 -4.33 -28.30 10.62
CA ARG A 364 -4.64 -29.06 11.85
C ARG A 364 -6.13 -29.11 12.14
N ARG A 365 -6.87 -28.02 11.93
CA ARG A 365 -8.35 -28.00 12.10
C ARG A 365 -9.04 -28.92 11.09
N GLY A 366 -8.60 -28.88 9.83
CA GLY A 366 -9.13 -29.75 8.77
C GLY A 366 -8.90 -31.23 9.06
N SER A 367 -7.71 -31.59 9.53
CA SER A 367 -7.38 -32.98 9.91
C SER A 367 -8.20 -33.47 11.12
N ALA A 368 -8.47 -32.60 12.09
CA ALA A 368 -9.29 -32.94 13.25
C ALA A 368 -10.79 -33.10 12.89
N ALA A 369 -11.28 -32.31 11.91
CA ALA A 369 -12.67 -32.42 11.43
C ALA A 369 -12.90 -33.59 10.48
N GLY A 370 -11.86 -34.09 9.81
CA GLY A 370 -11.91 -35.25 8.90
C GLY A 370 -11.93 -36.63 9.58
N GLY A 371 -11.75 -36.69 10.90
CA GLY A 371 -12.03 -37.89 11.72
C GLY A 371 -13.54 -38.05 11.88
N GLY A 372 -14.18 -38.59 10.85
CA GLY A 372 -15.62 -38.70 10.73
C GLY A 372 -16.31 -39.48 11.87
N PRO A 373 -17.63 -39.32 12.05
CA PRO A 373 -18.39 -40.09 13.04
C PRO A 373 -18.22 -41.57 12.71
N GLN A 374 -17.85 -42.37 13.72
CA GLN A 374 -17.91 -43.83 13.63
C GLN A 374 -19.34 -44.19 13.17
N PRO A 375 -19.51 -45.09 12.18
CA PRO A 375 -20.83 -45.57 11.83
C PRO A 375 -21.44 -46.22 13.07
N LEU A 376 -22.60 -45.72 13.47
CA LEU A 376 -23.42 -46.40 14.45
C LEU A 376 -23.58 -47.86 13.99
N ARG A 377 -23.01 -48.79 14.72
CA ARG A 377 -23.23 -50.22 14.47
C ARG A 377 -24.71 -50.51 14.70
N PRO A 378 -25.31 -51.37 13.87
CA PRO A 378 -26.74 -51.74 13.94
C PRO A 378 -27.09 -52.46 15.24
#